data_d5923ea267860c7722d64b2c03d73a5a
#
_entry.id   d5923ea267860c7722d64b2c03d73a5a
#
_cell.length_a   1.000
_cell.length_b   1.000
_cell.length_c   1.000
_cell.angle_alpha   90.00
_cell.angle_beta   90.00
_cell.angle_gamma   90.00
#
_symmetry.space_group_name_H-M   'P 1'
#
loop_
_entity.id
_entity.type
_entity.pdbx_description
1 polymer ?
#
loop_
_entity_poly.entity_id
_entity_poly.type
_entity_poly.pdbx_seq_one_letter_code
_entity_poly.pdbx_strand_id
1 'polypeptide(L)'
;MISFADAKQFPLYASAFLFGFYLLFKYLPKAIFNIIINVYFSATTVLSISSIFADVIPFSEKQQKVIATLNIPKFLQGILECKKFDISVARLISIVISALPVAFYFVTRHWILNNIFAILFTLVALKGLSLSSTKTGLFLLWALFFYDIFWVYGTDVMVTVAKNLDIPIKIVFPYLNPEGEFKTSMVGLGDLVIPGIFVSLCLKFDLDRAFEKRKTIKEYSSIDLGYFNLAFVGYFYGIVETFLAMFIFEHPQPALLFLVPMCTIPVLIKALSRGEISRFINYDTELIVKEVEEEKEKKNE
;
A
#
# COMPACT_ATOMS: atom_id res chain seq x y z
N MET A 1 12.71 4.33 -0.46
CA MET A 1 12.68 3.26 0.57
C MET A 1 12.37 3.86 1.92
N ILE A 2 11.63 3.14 2.78
CA ILE A 2 11.32 3.60 4.15
C ILE A 2 12.49 3.20 5.05
N SER A 3 13.17 4.21 5.61
CA SER A 3 14.28 4.01 6.54
C SER A 3 13.78 3.74 7.97
N PHE A 4 14.68 3.28 8.84
CA PHE A 4 14.34 3.06 10.26
C PHE A 4 14.00 4.37 11.00
N ALA A 5 14.59 5.49 10.58
CA ALA A 5 14.28 6.82 11.12
C ALA A 5 12.85 7.24 10.74
N ASP A 6 12.46 7.02 9.47
CA ASP A 6 11.11 7.29 8.99
C ASP A 6 10.07 6.43 9.72
N ALA A 7 10.36 5.14 9.91
CA ALA A 7 9.49 4.21 10.60
C ALA A 7 9.20 4.62 12.06
N LYS A 8 10.20 5.18 12.77
CA LYS A 8 10.01 5.70 14.14
C LYS A 8 9.11 6.93 14.19
N GLN A 9 9.19 7.79 13.18
CA GLN A 9 8.44 9.04 13.13
C GLN A 9 7.04 8.84 12.54
N PHE A 10 6.81 7.75 11.81
CA PHE A 10 5.57 7.50 11.11
C PHE A 10 4.32 7.52 12.00
N PRO A 11 4.25 6.86 13.19
CA PRO A 11 3.09 6.93 14.06
C PRO A 11 2.80 8.35 14.56
N LEU A 12 3.86 9.16 14.77
CA LEU A 12 3.71 10.55 15.21
C LEU A 12 3.12 11.42 14.09
N TYR A 13 3.65 11.31 12.87
CA TYR A 13 3.10 12.02 11.71
C TYR A 13 1.67 11.58 11.39
N ALA A 14 1.40 10.28 11.46
CA ALA A 14 0.06 9.74 11.26
C ALA A 14 -0.94 10.29 12.30
N SER A 15 -0.53 10.38 13.58
CA SER A 15 -1.35 10.97 14.64
C SER A 15 -1.61 12.45 14.41
N ALA A 16 -0.58 13.22 14.06
CA ALA A 16 -0.70 14.65 13.77
C ALA A 16 -1.61 14.90 12.56
N PHE A 17 -1.49 14.07 11.52
CA PHE A 17 -2.31 14.14 10.32
C PHE A 17 -3.78 13.79 10.63
N LEU A 18 -4.03 12.70 11.34
CA LEU A 18 -5.38 12.27 11.74
C LEU A 18 -6.06 13.32 12.61
N PHE A 19 -5.36 13.87 13.60
CA PHE A 19 -5.87 14.93 14.45
C PHE A 19 -6.10 16.23 13.68
N GLY A 20 -5.22 16.57 12.75
CA GLY A 20 -5.39 17.70 11.83
C GLY A 20 -6.65 17.57 10.99
N PHE A 21 -6.92 16.40 10.40
CA PHE A 21 -8.16 16.13 9.66
C PHE A 21 -9.40 16.25 10.56
N TYR A 22 -9.32 15.72 11.79
CA TYR A 22 -10.43 15.88 12.74
C TYR A 22 -10.75 17.34 13.03
N LEU A 23 -9.73 18.18 13.24
CA LEU A 23 -9.92 19.63 13.43
C LEU A 23 -10.48 20.30 12.17
N LEU A 24 -9.99 19.94 10.99
CA LEU A 24 -10.50 20.43 9.71
C LEU A 24 -11.98 20.12 9.54
N PHE A 25 -12.41 18.89 9.83
CA PHE A 25 -13.84 18.51 9.77
C PHE A 25 -14.70 19.23 10.80
N LYS A 26 -14.11 19.61 11.94
CA LYS A 26 -14.83 20.31 13.01
C LYS A 26 -15.06 21.80 12.68
N TYR A 27 -14.10 22.45 11.99
CA TYR A 27 -14.11 23.89 11.80
C TYR A 27 -14.37 24.36 10.36
N LEU A 28 -14.09 23.53 9.35
CA LEU A 28 -14.34 23.88 7.94
C LEU A 28 -15.70 23.38 7.45
N PRO A 29 -16.36 24.15 6.56
CA PRO A 29 -17.56 23.69 5.87
C PRO A 29 -17.26 22.40 5.08
N LYS A 30 -17.96 21.32 5.41
CA LYS A 30 -17.76 19.98 4.80
C LYS A 30 -17.81 20.02 3.27
N ALA A 31 -18.62 20.89 2.67
CA ALA A 31 -18.75 20.98 1.22
C ALA A 31 -17.46 21.42 0.53
N ILE A 32 -16.78 22.45 1.02
CA ILE A 32 -15.55 22.98 0.42
C ILE A 32 -14.43 21.94 0.55
N PHE A 33 -14.30 21.36 1.73
CA PHE A 33 -13.29 20.33 1.99
C PHE A 33 -13.47 19.12 1.08
N ASN A 34 -14.70 18.60 0.96
CA ASN A 34 -15.00 17.44 0.11
C ASN A 34 -14.75 17.76 -1.37
N ILE A 35 -15.02 18.97 -1.86
CA ILE A 35 -14.70 19.34 -3.25
C ILE A 35 -13.19 19.26 -3.50
N ILE A 36 -12.37 19.88 -2.63
CA ILE A 36 -10.91 19.91 -2.79
C ILE A 36 -10.35 18.49 -2.77
N ILE A 37 -10.76 17.69 -1.78
CA ILE A 37 -10.31 16.30 -1.65
C ILE A 37 -10.76 15.46 -2.84
N ASN A 38 -12.02 15.59 -3.27
CA ASN A 38 -12.52 14.81 -4.41
C ASN A 38 -11.77 15.16 -5.69
N VAL A 39 -11.47 16.42 -5.96
CA VAL A 39 -10.68 16.84 -7.13
C VAL A 39 -9.27 16.27 -7.06
N TYR A 40 -8.60 16.37 -5.90
CA TYR A 40 -7.27 15.81 -5.69
C TYR A 40 -7.25 14.28 -5.91
N PHE A 41 -8.18 13.56 -5.27
CA PHE A 41 -8.25 12.10 -5.41
C PHE A 41 -8.71 11.65 -6.79
N SER A 42 -9.55 12.41 -7.48
CA SER A 42 -9.89 12.11 -8.88
C SER A 42 -8.66 12.17 -9.78
N ALA A 43 -7.88 13.25 -9.66
CA ALA A 43 -6.66 13.42 -10.46
C ALA A 43 -5.63 12.33 -10.15
N THR A 44 -5.36 12.05 -8.87
CA THR A 44 -4.42 11.00 -8.46
C THR A 44 -4.89 9.61 -8.88
N THR A 45 -6.21 9.32 -8.81
CA THR A 45 -6.79 8.05 -9.26
C THR A 45 -6.59 7.85 -10.76
N VAL A 46 -6.89 8.87 -11.58
CA VAL A 46 -6.68 8.82 -13.04
C VAL A 46 -5.21 8.58 -13.37
N LEU A 47 -4.30 9.29 -12.73
CA LEU A 47 -2.86 9.14 -12.96
C LEU A 47 -2.36 7.75 -12.55
N SER A 48 -2.80 7.24 -11.40
CA SER A 48 -2.41 5.92 -10.89
C SER A 48 -2.91 4.80 -11.79
N ILE A 49 -4.19 4.84 -12.20
CA ILE A 49 -4.78 3.84 -13.09
C ILE A 49 -4.13 3.92 -14.48
N SER A 50 -3.87 5.13 -15.00
CA SER A 50 -3.22 5.31 -16.29
C SER A 50 -1.81 4.73 -16.32
N SER A 51 -1.08 4.76 -15.21
CA SER A 51 0.24 4.14 -15.12
C SER A 51 0.17 2.61 -15.21
N ILE A 52 -0.83 2.00 -14.57
CA ILE A 52 -1.07 0.55 -14.65
C ILE A 52 -1.48 0.15 -16.08
N PHE A 53 -2.40 0.90 -16.70
CA PHE A 53 -2.84 0.60 -18.07
C PHE A 53 -1.73 0.78 -19.10
N ALA A 54 -0.84 1.77 -18.90
CA ALA A 54 0.33 1.95 -19.76
C ALA A 54 1.31 0.76 -19.69
N ASP A 55 1.40 0.09 -18.54
CA ASP A 55 2.24 -1.09 -18.33
C ASP A 55 1.58 -2.39 -18.84
N VAL A 56 0.24 -2.50 -18.76
CA VAL A 56 -0.49 -3.74 -19.06
C VAL A 56 -0.97 -3.82 -20.52
N ILE A 57 -1.39 -2.68 -21.10
CA ILE A 57 -1.88 -2.65 -22.49
C ILE A 57 -0.68 -2.75 -23.45
N PRO A 58 -0.67 -3.71 -24.39
CA PRO A 58 0.42 -3.84 -25.38
C PRO A 58 0.35 -2.73 -26.43
N PHE A 59 0.86 -1.55 -26.09
CA PHE A 59 1.01 -0.45 -27.05
C PHE A 59 2.18 -0.70 -27.99
N SER A 60 2.05 -0.26 -29.25
CA SER A 60 3.16 -0.33 -30.22
C SER A 60 4.32 0.58 -29.80
N GLU A 61 5.54 0.27 -30.24
CA GLU A 61 6.73 1.07 -29.95
C GLU A 61 6.57 2.56 -30.37
N LYS A 62 5.86 2.82 -31.47
CA LYS A 62 5.55 4.19 -31.92
C LYS A 62 4.66 4.94 -30.91
N GLN A 63 3.70 4.28 -30.29
CA GLN A 63 2.79 4.87 -29.29
C GLN A 63 3.47 5.08 -27.94
N GLN A 64 4.46 4.27 -27.58
CA GLN A 64 5.26 4.40 -26.36
C GLN A 64 6.32 5.50 -26.46
N LYS A 65 6.68 5.95 -27.68
CA LYS A 65 7.68 6.98 -27.87
C LYS A 65 7.27 8.28 -27.18
N VAL A 66 8.18 8.82 -26.36
CA VAL A 66 7.96 10.08 -25.64
C VAL A 66 7.89 11.24 -26.67
N ILE A 67 6.78 11.97 -26.63
CA ILE A 67 6.55 13.15 -27.49
C ILE A 67 7.03 14.41 -26.80
N ALA A 68 6.77 14.52 -25.49
CA ALA A 68 7.13 15.67 -24.68
C ALA A 68 7.40 15.24 -23.24
N THR A 69 8.27 16.00 -22.56
CA THR A 69 8.55 15.82 -21.14
C THR A 69 8.16 17.10 -20.40
N LEU A 70 7.20 17.02 -19.50
CA LEU A 70 6.83 18.13 -18.62
C LEU A 70 7.65 18.10 -17.34
N ASN A 71 8.31 19.23 -17.04
CA ASN A 71 8.95 19.40 -15.74
C ASN A 71 7.90 19.77 -14.70
N ILE A 72 7.78 18.95 -13.66
CA ILE A 72 6.80 19.18 -12.59
C ILE A 72 7.32 20.29 -11.67
N PRO A 73 6.50 21.31 -11.36
CA PRO A 73 6.87 22.36 -10.40
C PRO A 73 7.27 21.78 -9.06
N LYS A 74 8.29 22.37 -8.39
CA LYS A 74 8.89 21.86 -7.16
C LYS A 74 7.86 21.56 -6.04
N PHE A 75 6.81 22.36 -5.93
CA PHE A 75 5.77 22.17 -4.91
C PHE A 75 4.90 20.92 -5.18
N LEU A 76 4.78 20.45 -6.42
CA LEU A 76 4.03 19.23 -6.79
C LEU A 76 4.93 17.99 -6.83
N GLN A 77 6.26 18.15 -6.88
CA GLN A 77 7.20 17.01 -6.94
C GLN A 77 7.11 16.12 -5.71
N GLY A 78 6.85 16.71 -4.52
CA GLY A 78 6.66 15.96 -3.28
C GLY A 78 5.33 15.20 -3.22
N ILE A 79 4.32 15.67 -3.95
CA ILE A 79 3.00 15.04 -3.99
C ILE A 79 2.93 13.93 -5.05
N LEU A 80 3.57 14.15 -6.20
CA LEU A 80 3.54 13.23 -7.36
C LEU A 80 4.74 12.27 -7.40
N GLU A 81 5.69 12.43 -6.49
CA GLU A 81 6.95 11.65 -6.41
C GLU A 81 7.75 11.58 -7.72
N CYS A 82 7.45 12.45 -8.68
CA CYS A 82 8.07 12.50 -9.99
C CYS A 82 8.67 13.88 -10.26
N LYS A 83 9.89 13.93 -10.77
CA LYS A 83 10.53 15.17 -11.22
C LYS A 83 10.12 15.55 -12.65
N LYS A 84 9.84 14.55 -13.48
CA LYS A 84 9.49 14.69 -14.89
C LYS A 84 8.30 13.80 -15.21
N PHE A 85 7.41 14.29 -16.04
CA PHE A 85 6.26 13.55 -16.55
C PHE A 85 6.40 13.40 -18.07
N ASP A 86 6.69 12.18 -18.50
CA ASP A 86 6.86 11.87 -19.91
C ASP A 86 5.50 11.65 -20.56
N ILE A 87 5.22 12.40 -21.61
CA ILE A 87 3.98 12.32 -22.38
C ILE A 87 4.26 11.46 -23.61
N SER A 88 3.55 10.35 -23.73
CA SER A 88 3.48 9.51 -24.93
C SER A 88 2.03 9.35 -25.37
N VAL A 89 1.79 8.92 -26.61
CA VAL A 89 0.43 8.63 -27.10
C VAL A 89 -0.22 7.53 -26.24
N ALA A 90 0.54 6.51 -25.89
CA ALA A 90 0.09 5.43 -25.01
C ALA A 90 -0.42 5.98 -23.68
N ARG A 91 0.32 6.90 -23.06
CA ARG A 91 -0.06 7.51 -21.78
C ARG A 91 -1.31 8.38 -21.90
N LEU A 92 -1.44 9.16 -22.97
CA LEU A 92 -2.64 9.96 -23.22
C LEU A 92 -3.88 9.07 -23.39
N ILE A 93 -3.78 8.01 -24.17
CA ILE A 93 -4.88 7.03 -24.32
C ILE A 93 -5.22 6.41 -22.97
N SER A 94 -4.23 6.00 -22.18
CA SER A 94 -4.43 5.43 -20.84
C SER A 94 -5.12 6.40 -19.87
N ILE A 95 -4.79 7.70 -19.95
CA ILE A 95 -5.46 8.75 -19.15
C ILE A 95 -6.93 8.87 -19.53
N VAL A 96 -7.24 8.90 -20.84
CA VAL A 96 -8.64 9.01 -21.31
C VAL A 96 -9.45 7.78 -20.89
N ILE A 97 -8.90 6.57 -21.07
CA ILE A 97 -9.55 5.32 -20.65
C ILE A 97 -9.79 5.32 -19.12
N SER A 98 -8.84 5.83 -18.33
CA SER A 98 -8.95 5.89 -16.87
C SER A 98 -9.93 6.95 -16.39
N ALA A 99 -10.07 8.07 -17.12
CA ALA A 99 -10.94 9.17 -16.73
C ALA A 99 -12.43 8.78 -16.74
N LEU A 100 -12.87 7.92 -17.66
CA LEU A 100 -14.27 7.49 -17.80
C LEU A 100 -14.79 6.75 -16.54
N PRO A 101 -14.16 5.65 -16.06
CA PRO A 101 -14.63 4.97 -14.85
C PRO A 101 -14.49 5.82 -13.61
N VAL A 102 -13.50 6.72 -13.53
CA VAL A 102 -13.34 7.64 -12.42
C VAL A 102 -14.47 8.67 -12.39
N ALA A 103 -14.82 9.28 -13.53
CA ALA A 103 -15.96 10.19 -13.62
C ALA A 103 -17.27 9.49 -13.24
N PHE A 104 -17.48 8.27 -13.73
CA PHE A 104 -18.65 7.47 -13.38
C PHE A 104 -18.73 7.16 -11.88
N TYR A 105 -17.60 6.83 -11.25
CA TYR A 105 -17.53 6.63 -9.79
C TYR A 105 -17.94 7.89 -9.02
N PHE A 106 -17.45 9.08 -9.39
CA PHE A 106 -17.76 10.31 -8.67
C PHE A 106 -19.23 10.74 -8.80
N VAL A 107 -19.93 10.27 -9.86
CA VAL A 107 -21.38 10.49 -10.02
C VAL A 107 -22.18 9.46 -9.22
N THR A 108 -21.81 8.19 -9.31
CA THR A 108 -22.63 7.07 -8.75
C THR A 108 -22.28 6.70 -7.33
N ARG A 109 -21.03 6.96 -6.90
CA ARG A 109 -20.46 6.53 -5.60
C ARG A 109 -20.62 5.03 -5.33
N HIS A 110 -20.58 4.21 -6.40
CA HIS A 110 -20.84 2.78 -6.30
C HIS A 110 -19.69 2.07 -5.59
N TRP A 111 -20.00 1.26 -4.57
CA TRP A 111 -19.02 0.59 -3.71
C TRP A 111 -18.07 -0.35 -4.46
N ILE A 112 -18.54 -1.03 -5.52
CA ILE A 112 -17.68 -1.92 -6.34
C ILE A 112 -16.55 -1.12 -7.01
N LEU A 113 -16.85 0.04 -7.60
CA LEU A 113 -15.83 0.90 -8.22
C LEU A 113 -14.88 1.47 -7.17
N ASN A 114 -15.40 1.86 -6.00
CA ASN A 114 -14.58 2.25 -4.88
C ASN A 114 -13.54 1.18 -4.55
N ASN A 115 -13.97 -0.08 -4.43
CA ASN A 115 -13.08 -1.19 -4.09
C ASN A 115 -12.07 -1.49 -5.20
N ILE A 116 -12.47 -1.41 -6.47
CA ILE A 116 -11.55 -1.56 -7.60
C ILE A 116 -10.46 -0.49 -7.53
N PHE A 117 -10.82 0.77 -7.32
CA PHE A 117 -9.85 1.86 -7.21
C PHE A 117 -8.98 1.72 -5.96
N ALA A 118 -9.55 1.31 -4.84
CA ALA A 118 -8.81 1.02 -3.62
C ALA A 118 -7.75 -0.08 -3.82
N ILE A 119 -8.09 -1.17 -4.50
CA ILE A 119 -7.14 -2.24 -4.86
C ILE A 119 -6.05 -1.71 -5.80
N LEU A 120 -6.41 -0.93 -6.82
CA LEU A 120 -5.44 -0.35 -7.74
C LEU A 120 -4.48 0.62 -7.02
N PHE A 121 -4.96 1.46 -6.10
CA PHE A 121 -4.11 2.28 -5.23
C PHE A 121 -3.17 1.44 -4.37
N THR A 122 -3.67 0.35 -3.79
CA THR A 122 -2.83 -0.59 -3.02
C THR A 122 -1.70 -1.15 -3.88
N LEU A 123 -1.99 -1.57 -5.11
CA LEU A 123 -0.97 -2.08 -6.04
C LEU A 123 0.08 -1.01 -6.42
N VAL A 124 -0.37 0.22 -6.68
CA VAL A 124 0.56 1.34 -6.96
C VAL A 124 1.43 1.64 -5.74
N ALA A 125 0.85 1.66 -4.55
CA ALA A 125 1.59 1.89 -3.31
C ALA A 125 2.62 0.77 -3.05
N LEU A 126 2.24 -0.50 -3.25
CA LEU A 126 3.17 -1.64 -3.12
C LEU A 126 4.31 -1.61 -4.15
N LYS A 127 4.06 -1.08 -5.37
CA LYS A 127 5.08 -0.89 -6.39
C LYS A 127 6.05 0.24 -6.03
N GLY A 128 5.54 1.33 -5.46
CA GLY A 128 6.33 2.53 -5.12
C GLY A 128 7.04 2.47 -3.78
N LEU A 129 6.47 1.76 -2.81
CA LEU A 129 6.98 1.70 -1.45
C LEU A 129 7.78 0.41 -1.22
N SER A 130 8.93 0.54 -0.57
CA SER A 130 9.73 -0.60 -0.13
C SER A 130 10.37 -0.32 1.22
N LEU A 131 10.53 -1.38 2.03
CA LEU A 131 11.25 -1.30 3.30
C LEU A 131 12.75 -1.44 3.06
N SER A 132 13.55 -0.68 3.80
CA SER A 132 15.02 -0.80 3.76
C SER A 132 15.50 -2.10 4.42
N SER A 133 14.89 -2.49 5.54
CA SER A 133 15.32 -3.67 6.29
C SER A 133 14.17 -4.39 6.99
N THR A 134 14.40 -5.66 7.35
CA THR A 134 13.43 -6.45 8.15
C THR A 134 13.18 -5.82 9.53
N LYS A 135 14.21 -5.26 10.16
CA LYS A 135 14.05 -4.53 11.44
C LYS A 135 13.09 -3.37 11.30
N THR A 136 13.25 -2.59 10.23
CA THR A 136 12.35 -1.45 9.93
C THR A 136 10.92 -1.93 9.74
N GLY A 137 10.72 -3.00 8.99
CA GLY A 137 9.40 -3.57 8.74
C GLY A 137 8.72 -4.09 10.00
N LEU A 138 9.42 -4.88 10.81
CA LEU A 138 8.89 -5.40 12.07
C LEU A 138 8.57 -4.26 13.05
N PHE A 139 9.49 -3.31 13.21
CA PHE A 139 9.25 -2.15 14.09
C PHE A 139 8.03 -1.35 13.64
N LEU A 140 7.92 -1.04 12.34
CA LEU A 140 6.80 -0.28 11.79
C LEU A 140 5.47 -1.00 12.02
N LEU A 141 5.40 -2.30 11.72
CA LEU A 141 4.18 -3.09 11.90
C LEU A 141 3.72 -3.14 13.35
N TRP A 142 4.63 -3.44 14.29
CA TRP A 142 4.28 -3.52 15.71
C TRP A 142 3.99 -2.14 16.32
N ALA A 143 4.66 -1.09 15.88
CA ALA A 143 4.33 0.28 16.30
C ALA A 143 2.94 0.70 15.83
N LEU A 144 2.58 0.36 14.58
CA LEU A 144 1.25 0.64 14.05
C LEU A 144 0.17 -0.27 14.61
N PHE A 145 0.50 -1.49 15.03
CA PHE A 145 -0.41 -2.36 15.78
C PHE A 145 -0.92 -1.66 17.06
N PHE A 146 -0.01 -1.13 17.89
CA PHE A 146 -0.41 -0.38 19.09
C PHE A 146 -1.12 0.93 18.77
N TYR A 147 -0.68 1.60 17.71
CA TYR A 147 -1.31 2.81 17.20
C TYR A 147 -2.77 2.57 16.80
N ASP A 148 -3.05 1.52 16.05
CA ASP A 148 -4.39 1.17 15.58
C ASP A 148 -5.32 0.84 16.74
N ILE A 149 -4.86 0.02 17.69
CA ILE A 149 -5.60 -0.28 18.92
C ILE A 149 -5.96 1.00 19.68
N PHE A 150 -5.00 1.92 19.84
CA PHE A 150 -5.23 3.16 20.57
C PHE A 150 -6.27 4.06 19.89
N TRP A 151 -6.16 4.25 18.57
CA TRP A 151 -7.07 5.17 17.86
C TRP A 151 -8.46 4.58 17.61
N VAL A 152 -8.59 3.28 17.44
CA VAL A 152 -9.89 2.63 17.18
C VAL A 152 -10.68 2.44 18.48
N TYR A 153 -10.03 1.97 19.54
CA TYR A 153 -10.72 1.71 20.80
C TYR A 153 -10.66 2.87 21.80
N GLY A 154 -9.61 3.68 21.72
CA GLY A 154 -9.40 4.79 22.66
C GLY A 154 -10.09 6.10 22.28
N THR A 155 -10.51 6.25 21.01
CA THR A 155 -11.06 7.53 20.52
C THR A 155 -12.10 7.33 19.41
N ASP A 156 -13.06 8.26 19.31
CA ASP A 156 -14.01 8.31 18.19
C ASP A 156 -13.45 9.05 16.96
N VAL A 157 -12.22 9.53 17.03
CA VAL A 157 -11.60 10.39 16.00
C VAL A 157 -11.50 9.64 14.68
N MET A 158 -10.94 8.45 14.69
CA MET A 158 -10.73 7.64 13.48
C MET A 158 -12.06 7.30 12.78
N VAL A 159 -13.06 6.88 13.55
CA VAL A 159 -14.39 6.54 13.02
C VAL A 159 -15.07 7.78 12.43
N THR A 160 -14.92 8.93 13.10
CA THR A 160 -15.48 10.21 12.64
C THR A 160 -14.83 10.65 11.32
N VAL A 161 -13.50 10.58 11.22
CA VAL A 161 -12.77 10.91 9.99
C VAL A 161 -13.14 9.96 8.87
N ALA A 162 -13.11 8.64 9.11
CA ALA A 162 -13.40 7.62 8.11
C ALA A 162 -14.82 7.72 7.52
N LYS A 163 -15.82 8.06 8.35
CA LYS A 163 -17.21 8.26 7.90
C LYS A 163 -17.41 9.54 7.09
N ASN A 164 -16.64 10.60 7.37
CA ASN A 164 -16.77 11.89 6.66
C ASN A 164 -15.96 11.96 5.36
N LEU A 165 -15.07 10.99 5.09
CA LEU A 165 -14.27 10.93 3.87
C LEU A 165 -14.94 10.02 2.82
N ASP A 166 -15.47 10.62 1.75
CA ASP A 166 -16.08 9.91 0.61
C ASP A 166 -15.09 9.77 -0.55
N ILE A 167 -13.97 9.08 -0.30
CA ILE A 167 -12.89 8.86 -1.27
C ILE A 167 -12.47 7.38 -1.28
N PRO A 168 -11.89 6.86 -2.37
CA PRO A 168 -11.55 5.45 -2.53
C PRO A 168 -10.23 5.07 -1.81
N ILE A 169 -10.11 5.44 -0.52
CA ILE A 169 -8.97 5.08 0.36
C ILE A 169 -9.34 3.97 1.36
N LYS A 170 -10.48 3.38 1.18
CA LYS A 170 -11.00 2.30 2.02
C LYS A 170 -11.69 1.25 1.15
N ILE A 171 -11.56 -0.01 1.52
CA ILE A 171 -12.35 -1.09 0.96
C ILE A 171 -13.65 -1.16 1.75
N VAL A 172 -14.78 -1.19 1.06
CA VAL A 172 -16.11 -1.11 1.65
C VAL A 172 -16.91 -2.35 1.29
N PHE A 173 -17.49 -3.00 2.29
CA PHE A 173 -18.38 -4.16 2.09
C PHE A 173 -19.76 -3.85 2.70
N PRO A 174 -20.80 -3.72 1.86
CA PRO A 174 -22.16 -3.63 2.35
C PRO A 174 -22.61 -5.01 2.83
N TYR A 175 -23.25 -5.07 3.98
CA TYR A 175 -23.87 -6.29 4.51
C TYR A 175 -25.22 -5.98 5.14
N LEU A 176 -26.09 -6.99 5.18
CA LEU A 176 -27.37 -6.91 5.88
C LEU A 176 -27.18 -7.37 7.32
N ASN A 177 -27.54 -6.51 8.27
CA ASN A 177 -27.56 -6.92 9.68
C ASN A 177 -28.79 -7.83 9.93
N PRO A 178 -28.86 -8.53 11.08
CA PRO A 178 -30.01 -9.37 11.44
C PRO A 178 -31.35 -8.62 11.49
N GLU A 179 -31.32 -7.31 11.63
CA GLU A 179 -32.50 -6.42 11.64
C GLU A 179 -32.99 -6.02 10.23
N GLY A 180 -32.28 -6.47 9.16
CA GLY A 180 -32.63 -6.19 7.77
C GLY A 180 -32.14 -4.83 7.26
N GLU A 181 -31.29 -4.11 8.01
CA GLU A 181 -30.72 -2.85 7.59
C GLU A 181 -29.39 -3.04 6.85
N PHE A 182 -29.15 -2.25 5.80
CA PHE A 182 -27.86 -2.23 5.11
C PHE A 182 -26.83 -1.45 5.94
N LYS A 183 -25.83 -2.16 6.44
CA LYS A 183 -24.64 -1.58 7.07
C LYS A 183 -23.43 -1.75 6.17
N THR A 184 -22.41 -0.94 6.37
CA THR A 184 -21.15 -1.02 5.61
C THR A 184 -19.98 -1.25 6.56
N SER A 185 -19.25 -2.31 6.32
CA SER A 185 -17.92 -2.55 6.93
C SER A 185 -16.85 -1.92 6.05
N MET A 186 -15.80 -1.38 6.65
CA MET A 186 -14.74 -0.71 5.90
C MET A 186 -13.37 -1.00 6.49
N VAL A 187 -12.37 -1.18 5.62
CA VAL A 187 -10.95 -1.34 5.99
C VAL A 187 -10.14 -0.28 5.27
N GLY A 188 -9.28 0.42 5.98
CA GLY A 188 -8.38 1.44 5.43
C GLY A 188 -7.32 0.84 4.51
N LEU A 189 -6.93 1.56 3.45
CA LEU A 189 -5.84 1.10 2.57
C LEU A 189 -4.50 1.04 3.29
N GLY A 190 -4.24 1.92 4.28
CA GLY A 190 -3.02 1.88 5.07
C GLY A 190 -2.80 0.54 5.75
N ASP A 191 -3.88 -0.03 6.30
CA ASP A 191 -3.86 -1.31 6.99
C ASP A 191 -3.60 -2.50 6.06
N LEU A 192 -3.85 -2.32 4.76
CA LEU A 192 -3.56 -3.32 3.73
C LEU A 192 -2.16 -3.13 3.14
N VAL A 193 -1.78 -1.88 2.84
CA VAL A 193 -0.51 -1.55 2.19
C VAL A 193 0.68 -1.89 3.08
N ILE A 194 0.64 -1.52 4.36
CA ILE A 194 1.82 -1.65 5.23
C ILE A 194 2.19 -3.11 5.50
N PRO A 195 1.25 -4.01 5.88
CA PRO A 195 1.59 -5.44 5.95
C PRO A 195 1.95 -6.04 4.58
N GLY A 196 1.32 -5.54 3.49
CA GLY A 196 1.64 -5.96 2.11
C GLY A 196 3.09 -5.64 1.71
N ILE A 197 3.64 -4.49 2.15
CA ILE A 197 5.06 -4.15 1.94
C ILE A 197 5.97 -5.12 2.69
N PHE A 198 5.58 -5.57 3.88
CA PHE A 198 6.32 -6.60 4.63
C PHE A 198 6.29 -7.97 3.92
N VAL A 199 5.16 -8.35 3.34
CA VAL A 199 5.05 -9.56 2.50
C VAL A 199 6.00 -9.46 1.30
N SER A 200 6.08 -8.29 0.65
CA SER A 200 7.03 -8.02 -0.44
C SER A 200 8.50 -8.10 0.01
N LEU A 201 8.80 -7.67 1.24
CA LEU A 201 10.14 -7.81 1.83
C LEU A 201 10.51 -9.29 2.04
N CYS A 202 9.57 -10.12 2.51
CA CYS A 202 9.78 -11.57 2.65
C CYS A 202 10.06 -12.24 1.29
N LEU A 203 9.41 -11.77 0.22
CA LEU A 203 9.71 -12.23 -1.15
C LEU A 203 11.15 -11.90 -1.56
N LYS A 204 11.58 -10.66 -1.33
CA LYS A 204 12.96 -10.23 -1.61
C LYS A 204 13.97 -11.10 -0.86
N PHE A 205 13.74 -11.33 0.43
CA PHE A 205 14.59 -12.20 1.24
C PHE A 205 14.70 -13.63 0.69
N ASP A 206 13.55 -14.23 0.28
CA ASP A 206 13.55 -15.58 -0.32
C ASP A 206 14.30 -15.61 -1.66
N LEU A 207 14.15 -14.58 -2.49
CA LEU A 207 14.87 -14.45 -3.76
C LEU A 207 16.37 -14.33 -3.53
N ASP A 208 16.82 -13.42 -2.67
CA ASP A 208 18.24 -13.21 -2.40
C ASP A 208 18.90 -14.47 -1.82
N ARG A 209 18.19 -15.15 -0.91
CA ARG A 209 18.63 -16.45 -0.40
C ARG A 209 18.77 -17.52 -1.49
N ALA A 210 17.89 -17.51 -2.49
CA ALA A 210 17.97 -18.43 -3.62
C ALA A 210 19.12 -18.09 -4.57
N PHE A 211 19.39 -16.80 -4.79
CA PHE A 211 20.49 -16.31 -5.61
C PHE A 211 21.86 -16.69 -5.03
N GLU A 212 22.07 -16.48 -3.73
CA GLU A 212 23.32 -16.86 -3.08
C GLU A 212 23.64 -18.36 -3.21
N LYS A 213 22.62 -19.22 -3.13
CA LYS A 213 22.78 -20.66 -3.25
C LYS A 213 23.13 -21.15 -4.66
N ARG A 214 22.74 -20.44 -5.72
CA ARG A 214 22.73 -20.97 -7.10
C ARG A 214 23.64 -20.29 -8.09
N LYS A 215 24.22 -19.13 -7.82
CA LYS A 215 25.06 -18.34 -8.75
C LYS A 215 24.53 -18.17 -10.21
N THR A 216 23.41 -18.80 -10.58
CA THR A 216 22.84 -18.73 -11.94
C THR A 216 21.32 -18.98 -11.91
N ILE A 217 20.54 -18.02 -12.39
CA ILE A 217 19.08 -18.12 -12.49
C ILE A 217 18.73 -18.81 -13.81
N LYS A 218 18.66 -20.11 -13.85
CA LYS A 218 18.12 -20.81 -15.03
C LYS A 218 16.77 -21.52 -14.77
N GLU A 219 16.32 -21.65 -13.53
CA GLU A 219 15.05 -22.31 -13.22
C GLU A 219 14.29 -21.59 -12.10
N TYR A 220 13.32 -20.76 -12.46
CA TYR A 220 12.37 -20.14 -11.53
C TYR A 220 11.51 -21.17 -10.76
N SER A 221 11.32 -22.35 -11.32
CA SER A 221 10.42 -23.38 -10.77
C SER A 221 10.87 -24.04 -9.45
N SER A 222 12.09 -23.77 -8.99
CA SER A 222 12.68 -24.43 -7.82
C SER A 222 13.12 -23.48 -6.69
N ILE A 223 12.57 -22.25 -6.65
CA ILE A 223 12.85 -21.28 -5.59
C ILE A 223 11.98 -21.60 -4.37
N ASP A 224 12.60 -21.78 -3.19
CA ASP A 224 11.88 -21.96 -1.93
C ASP A 224 11.38 -20.59 -1.44
N LEU A 225 10.13 -20.25 -1.77
CA LEU A 225 9.42 -19.02 -1.35
C LEU A 225 8.76 -19.21 0.03
N GLY A 226 9.42 -19.83 0.93
CA GLY A 226 8.80 -20.24 2.17
C GLY A 226 8.49 -19.12 3.15
N TYR A 227 9.26 -18.04 3.19
CA TYR A 227 8.97 -16.86 4.02
C TYR A 227 7.85 -16.03 3.40
N PHE A 228 7.91 -15.81 2.09
CA PHE A 228 6.86 -15.15 1.35
C PHE A 228 5.51 -15.85 1.49
N ASN A 229 5.46 -17.16 1.26
CA ASN A 229 4.21 -17.92 1.33
C ASN A 229 3.57 -17.85 2.73
N LEU A 230 4.37 -17.96 3.80
CA LEU A 230 3.85 -17.82 5.16
C LEU A 230 3.33 -16.40 5.44
N ALA A 231 4.08 -15.38 5.06
CA ALA A 231 3.65 -14.00 5.23
C ALA A 231 2.38 -13.72 4.42
N PHE A 232 2.29 -14.20 3.18
CA PHE A 232 1.15 -14.01 2.29
C PHE A 232 -0.11 -14.73 2.80
N VAL A 233 0.03 -15.99 3.23
CA VAL A 233 -1.06 -16.75 3.83
C VAL A 233 -1.52 -16.09 5.13
N GLY A 234 -0.59 -15.67 5.98
CA GLY A 234 -0.91 -14.91 7.19
C GLY A 234 -1.63 -13.60 6.91
N TYR A 235 -1.20 -12.87 5.87
CA TYR A 235 -1.85 -11.66 5.41
C TYR A 235 -3.31 -11.91 4.97
N PHE A 236 -3.54 -12.97 4.18
CA PHE A 236 -4.88 -13.34 3.72
C PHE A 236 -5.79 -13.71 4.91
N TYR A 237 -5.30 -14.56 5.83
CA TYR A 237 -6.07 -14.94 7.02
C TYR A 237 -6.34 -13.74 7.92
N GLY A 238 -5.38 -12.84 8.11
CA GLY A 238 -5.57 -11.62 8.90
C GLY A 238 -6.65 -10.70 8.32
N ILE A 239 -6.74 -10.57 6.99
CA ILE A 239 -7.83 -9.84 6.34
C ILE A 239 -9.19 -10.52 6.60
N VAL A 240 -9.27 -11.83 6.40
CA VAL A 240 -10.51 -12.59 6.63
C VAL A 240 -10.96 -12.46 8.08
N GLU A 241 -10.04 -12.60 9.02
CA GLU A 241 -10.30 -12.49 10.46
C GLU A 241 -10.76 -11.07 10.85
N THR A 242 -10.16 -10.04 10.27
CA THR A 242 -10.61 -8.65 10.45
C THR A 242 -12.08 -8.47 10.02
N PHE A 243 -12.46 -8.98 8.85
CA PHE A 243 -13.84 -8.89 8.39
C PHE A 243 -14.80 -9.71 9.25
N LEU A 244 -14.41 -10.92 9.64
CA LEU A 244 -15.20 -11.75 10.55
C LEU A 244 -15.42 -11.05 11.90
N ALA A 245 -14.37 -10.46 12.47
CA ALA A 245 -14.47 -9.71 13.71
C ALA A 245 -15.39 -8.49 13.58
N MET A 246 -15.29 -7.71 12.50
CA MET A 246 -16.21 -6.59 12.26
C MET A 246 -17.66 -7.03 12.09
N PHE A 247 -17.89 -8.21 11.48
CA PHE A 247 -19.22 -8.77 11.31
C PHE A 247 -19.80 -9.29 12.65
N ILE A 248 -18.98 -9.98 13.47
CA ILE A 248 -19.42 -10.57 14.75
C ILE A 248 -19.68 -9.50 15.82
N PHE A 249 -18.78 -8.53 15.93
CA PHE A 249 -18.87 -7.49 16.97
C PHE A 249 -19.72 -6.29 16.57
N GLU A 250 -20.08 -6.15 15.30
CA GLU A 250 -20.84 -5.01 14.73
C GLU A 250 -20.24 -3.63 15.02
N HIS A 251 -18.97 -3.57 15.40
CA HIS A 251 -18.21 -2.36 15.70
C HIS A 251 -16.94 -2.29 14.85
N PRO A 252 -16.43 -1.08 14.53
CA PRO A 252 -15.13 -0.94 13.91
C PRO A 252 -14.05 -1.67 14.72
N GLN A 253 -13.26 -2.51 14.04
CA GLN A 253 -12.17 -3.26 14.64
C GLN A 253 -10.84 -2.77 14.09
N PRO A 254 -9.78 -2.68 14.92
CA PRO A 254 -8.44 -2.35 14.42
C PRO A 254 -7.94 -3.48 13.53
N ALA A 255 -7.76 -3.21 12.22
CA ALA A 255 -7.40 -4.24 11.26
C ALA A 255 -5.98 -4.80 11.52
N LEU A 256 -5.07 -3.94 11.96
CA LEU A 256 -3.70 -4.35 12.26
C LEU A 256 -3.60 -5.28 13.48
N LEU A 257 -4.63 -5.33 14.34
CA LEU A 257 -4.72 -6.28 15.46
C LEU A 257 -4.63 -7.74 14.98
N PHE A 258 -5.22 -8.03 13.84
CA PHE A 258 -5.23 -9.37 13.24
C PHE A 258 -4.10 -9.54 12.23
N LEU A 259 -3.90 -8.56 11.36
CA LEU A 259 -2.93 -8.62 10.26
C LEU A 259 -1.48 -8.74 10.73
N VAL A 260 -1.08 -7.94 11.73
CA VAL A 260 0.33 -7.90 12.16
C VAL A 260 0.80 -9.22 12.78
N PRO A 261 0.10 -9.82 13.77
CA PRO A 261 0.51 -11.10 14.32
C PRO A 261 0.51 -12.22 13.26
N MET A 262 -0.53 -12.28 12.40
CA MET A 262 -0.65 -13.32 11.39
C MET A 262 0.43 -13.23 10.30
N CYS A 263 0.88 -12.02 9.94
CA CYS A 263 1.97 -11.85 8.98
C CYS A 263 3.35 -12.10 9.58
N THR A 264 3.58 -11.68 10.84
CA THR A 264 4.93 -11.65 11.41
C THR A 264 5.30 -12.89 12.20
N ILE A 265 4.40 -13.41 13.05
CA ILE A 265 4.72 -14.51 13.96
C ILE A 265 5.08 -15.80 13.21
N PRO A 266 4.33 -16.28 12.20
CA PRO A 266 4.69 -17.50 11.48
C PRO A 266 6.04 -17.40 10.77
N VAL A 267 6.36 -16.21 10.24
CA VAL A 267 7.64 -15.93 9.58
C VAL A 267 8.81 -15.99 10.57
N LEU A 268 8.65 -15.38 11.76
CA LEU A 268 9.66 -15.41 12.82
C LEU A 268 9.86 -16.84 13.37
N ILE A 269 8.79 -17.60 13.57
CA ILE A 269 8.88 -19.01 13.98
C ILE A 269 9.65 -19.82 12.93
N LYS A 270 9.38 -19.61 11.64
CA LYS A 270 10.14 -20.27 10.56
C LYS A 270 11.60 -19.87 10.55
N ALA A 271 11.93 -18.59 10.73
CA ALA A 271 13.29 -18.12 10.81
C ALA A 271 14.04 -18.76 11.99
N LEU A 272 13.37 -18.91 13.13
CA LEU A 272 13.90 -19.56 14.32
C LEU A 272 14.13 -21.07 14.08
N SER A 273 13.15 -21.78 13.53
CA SER A 273 13.24 -23.23 13.24
C SER A 273 14.33 -23.58 12.23
N ARG A 274 14.69 -22.66 11.33
CA ARG A 274 15.79 -22.82 10.37
C ARG A 274 17.14 -22.34 10.89
N GLY A 275 17.21 -21.75 12.09
CA GLY A 275 18.42 -21.12 12.63
C GLY A 275 18.83 -19.85 11.86
N GLU A 276 17.94 -19.29 11.03
CA GLU A 276 18.20 -18.15 10.16
C GLU A 276 17.71 -16.81 10.78
N ILE A 277 17.30 -16.81 12.05
CA ILE A 277 16.65 -15.63 12.70
C ILE A 277 17.55 -14.39 12.66
N SER A 278 18.85 -14.53 12.94
CA SER A 278 19.80 -13.40 12.91
C SER A 278 19.96 -12.86 11.50
N ARG A 279 20.01 -13.74 10.50
CA ARG A 279 20.09 -13.36 9.09
C ARG A 279 18.82 -12.65 8.62
N PHE A 280 17.66 -13.17 8.98
CA PHE A 280 16.36 -12.56 8.61
C PHE A 280 16.18 -11.18 9.25
N ILE A 281 16.46 -11.03 10.54
CA ILE A 281 16.32 -9.76 11.24
C ILE A 281 17.31 -8.71 10.71
N ASN A 282 18.56 -9.10 10.42
CA ASN A 282 19.59 -8.18 9.92
C ASN A 282 19.58 -8.02 8.38
N TYR A 283 18.59 -8.57 7.70
CA TYR A 283 18.45 -8.43 6.27
C TYR A 283 18.18 -6.96 5.89
N ASP A 284 19.03 -6.42 5.00
CA ASP A 284 19.01 -5.04 4.54
C ASP A 284 19.05 -5.00 3.01
N THR A 285 17.97 -4.47 2.41
CA THR A 285 17.83 -4.37 0.96
C THR A 285 18.67 -3.26 0.34
N GLU A 286 19.07 -2.23 1.13
CA GLU A 286 19.90 -1.14 0.62
C GLU A 286 21.34 -1.59 0.38
N LEU A 287 21.86 -2.45 1.24
CA LEU A 287 23.21 -2.99 1.08
C LEU A 287 23.31 -3.83 -0.19
N ILE A 288 22.33 -4.67 -0.45
CA ILE A 288 22.30 -5.53 -1.63
C ILE A 288 22.19 -4.72 -2.94
N VAL A 289 21.35 -3.68 -2.94
CA VAL A 289 21.24 -2.81 -4.13
C VAL A 289 22.57 -2.13 -4.43
N LYS A 290 23.28 -1.62 -3.42
CA LYS A 290 24.60 -1.01 -3.59
C LYS A 290 25.64 -1.99 -4.10
N GLU A 291 25.69 -3.20 -3.56
CA GLU A 291 26.59 -4.26 -4.02
C GLU A 291 26.37 -4.61 -5.50
N VAL A 292 25.09 -4.70 -5.92
CA VAL A 292 24.73 -4.99 -7.32
C VAL A 292 25.09 -3.82 -8.27
N GLU A 293 24.95 -2.58 -7.82
CA GLU A 293 25.34 -1.40 -8.59
C GLU A 293 26.86 -1.30 -8.75
N GLU A 294 27.62 -1.52 -7.68
CA GLU A 294 29.08 -1.57 -7.73
C GLU A 294 29.63 -2.70 -8.62
N GLU A 295 28.98 -3.88 -8.60
CA GLU A 295 29.36 -4.97 -9.51
C GLU A 295 29.08 -4.66 -10.99
N LYS A 296 28.00 -3.91 -11.28
CA LYS A 296 27.69 -3.48 -12.63
C LYS A 296 28.66 -2.42 -13.15
N GLU A 297 29.09 -1.48 -12.31
CA GLU A 297 30.07 -0.48 -12.64
C GLU A 297 31.43 -1.16 -12.95
N LYS A 298 31.88 -2.09 -12.11
CA LYS A 298 33.12 -2.86 -12.33
C LYS A 298 33.13 -3.76 -13.59
N LYS A 299 31.95 -4.12 -14.11
CA LYS A 299 31.82 -4.90 -15.36
C LYS A 299 31.77 -4.03 -16.61
N ASN A 300 31.52 -2.75 -16.44
CA ASN A 300 31.45 -1.77 -17.55
C ASN A 300 32.75 -0.96 -17.69
N GLU A 301 33.69 -1.08 -16.73
CA GLU A 301 35.10 -0.67 -16.85
C GLU A 301 35.96 -1.81 -17.47
#